data_9aa9af136e7ff78323f843e117867f21
#
_entry.id   9aa9af136e7ff78323f843e117867f21
#
_cell.length_a   1.000
_cell.length_b   1.000
_cell.length_c   1.000
_cell.angle_alpha   90.00
_cell.angle_beta   90.00
_cell.angle_gamma   90.00
#
_symmetry.space_group_name_H-M   'P 1'
#
loop_
_entity.id
_entity.type
_entity.pdbx_description
1 polymer ?
#
loop_
_entity_poly.entity_id
_entity_poly.type
_entity_poly.pdbx_seq_one_letter_code
_entity_poly.pdbx_strand_id
1 'polypeptide(L)'
;VDYVLLDEKNQILGDTVGYRDSRTNGMDEKVYEKISLSALYERTGIQKQKFNTIYQLMSDKFIRPEQLKEANTFIMLPDYFQFLLTGVKASEYTNATSTQLVNPETKQWDYELIDMLGINRNMFMELKQPGTILGELTDGIKKIVGYNTRVVMCASHDTASAVMAVPTVADNVLYLSSGTVSYTHLRAH
;
A
#
# COMPACT_ATOMS: atom_id res chain seq x y z
N VAL A 1 -1.98 4.12 1.26
CA VAL A 1 -2.13 4.18 -0.21
C VAL A 1 -0.99 4.89 -0.90
N ASP A 2 -0.23 5.74 -0.18
CA ASP A 2 0.94 6.44 -0.72
C ASP A 2 2.16 5.52 -0.72
N TYR A 3 3.03 5.70 -1.70
CA TYR A 3 4.20 4.86 -1.91
C TYR A 3 5.40 5.66 -2.41
N VAL A 4 6.54 5.02 -2.37
CA VAL A 4 7.81 5.49 -2.92
C VAL A 4 8.29 4.48 -3.95
N LEU A 5 8.82 4.95 -5.07
CA LEU A 5 9.55 4.13 -6.03
C LEU A 5 11.04 4.30 -5.79
N LEU A 6 11.77 3.20 -5.70
CA LEU A 6 13.21 3.21 -5.51
C LEU A 6 13.93 2.56 -6.70
N ASP A 7 15.09 3.10 -7.05
CA ASP A 7 15.99 2.51 -8.02
C ASP A 7 16.80 1.32 -7.43
N GLU A 8 17.70 0.76 -8.21
CA GLU A 8 18.59 -0.34 -7.79
C GLU A 8 19.51 0.05 -6.62
N LYS A 9 19.82 1.34 -6.45
CA LYS A 9 20.65 1.88 -5.38
C LYS A 9 19.85 2.33 -4.17
N ASN A 10 18.54 2.04 -4.15
CA ASN A 10 17.58 2.48 -3.13
C ASN A 10 17.42 4.01 -3.05
N GLN A 11 17.70 4.72 -4.14
CA GLN A 11 17.41 6.15 -4.24
C GLN A 11 15.97 6.35 -4.68
N ILE A 12 15.32 7.40 -4.16
CA ILE A 12 13.96 7.75 -4.55
C ILE A 12 13.94 8.19 -6.02
N LEU A 13 13.02 7.63 -6.78
CA LEU A 13 12.74 8.03 -8.16
C LEU A 13 11.65 9.09 -8.19
N GLY A 14 12.05 10.32 -8.45
CA GLY A 14 11.15 11.47 -8.51
C GLY A 14 10.51 11.83 -7.17
N ASP A 15 9.40 12.57 -7.24
CA ASP A 15 8.68 13.03 -6.05
C ASP A 15 7.65 12.00 -5.57
N THR A 16 7.56 11.81 -4.27
CA THR A 16 6.44 11.09 -3.64
C THR A 16 5.21 11.98 -3.66
N VAL A 17 4.15 11.51 -4.31
CA VAL A 17 2.92 12.29 -4.50
C VAL A 17 1.83 11.78 -3.56
N GLY A 18 1.23 12.70 -2.80
CA GLY A 18 0.16 12.37 -1.87
C GLY A 18 -1.13 11.91 -2.56
N TYR A 19 -1.86 11.02 -1.94
CA TYR A 19 -3.06 10.37 -2.49
C TYR A 19 -4.22 11.31 -2.85
N ARG A 20 -4.20 12.54 -2.34
CA ARG A 20 -5.22 13.57 -2.65
C ARG A 20 -4.92 14.36 -3.93
N ASP A 21 -3.79 14.09 -4.57
CA ASP A 21 -3.44 14.71 -5.85
C ASP A 21 -4.45 14.31 -6.93
N SER A 22 -4.71 15.23 -7.85
CA SER A 22 -5.68 15.05 -8.92
C SER A 22 -5.22 14.13 -10.06
N ARG A 23 -3.96 13.65 -10.03
CA ARG A 23 -3.36 12.80 -11.08
C ARG A 23 -4.13 11.52 -11.36
N THR A 24 -4.92 11.04 -10.38
CA THR A 24 -5.73 9.83 -10.52
C THR A 24 -7.08 10.06 -11.21
N ASN A 25 -7.43 11.30 -11.55
CA ASN A 25 -8.67 11.59 -12.26
C ASN A 25 -8.67 10.91 -13.64
N GLY A 26 -9.73 10.13 -13.93
CA GLY A 26 -9.87 9.36 -15.16
C GLY A 26 -9.00 8.09 -15.25
N MET A 27 -8.18 7.80 -14.25
CA MET A 27 -7.34 6.58 -14.25
C MET A 27 -8.14 5.31 -13.98
N ASP A 28 -9.29 5.42 -13.37
CA ASP A 28 -10.25 4.33 -13.23
C ASP A 28 -10.75 3.83 -14.60
N GLU A 29 -11.05 4.74 -15.54
CA GLU A 29 -11.42 4.36 -16.91
C GLU A 29 -10.29 3.56 -17.57
N LYS A 30 -9.03 3.96 -17.36
CA LYS A 30 -7.87 3.24 -17.89
C LYS A 30 -7.68 1.85 -17.29
N VAL A 31 -8.00 1.67 -16.02
CA VAL A 31 -8.05 0.35 -15.38
C VAL A 31 -9.19 -0.48 -15.95
N TYR A 32 -10.37 0.13 -16.16
CA TYR A 32 -11.55 -0.57 -16.65
C TYR A 32 -11.47 -0.97 -18.13
N GLU A 33 -10.55 -0.41 -18.91
CA GLU A 33 -10.18 -0.94 -20.22
C GLU A 33 -9.58 -2.36 -20.12
N LYS A 34 -9.05 -2.76 -18.95
CA LYS A 34 -8.39 -4.06 -18.71
C LYS A 34 -9.24 -5.02 -17.88
N ILE A 35 -9.93 -4.53 -16.87
CA ILE A 35 -10.75 -5.33 -15.95
C ILE A 35 -11.97 -4.51 -15.54
N SER A 36 -13.18 -5.08 -15.61
CA SER A 36 -14.38 -4.35 -15.18
C SER A 36 -14.38 -4.03 -13.68
N LEU A 37 -15.10 -3.00 -13.27
CA LEU A 37 -15.25 -2.63 -11.85
C LEU A 37 -15.75 -3.80 -11.00
N SER A 38 -16.74 -4.56 -11.48
CA SER A 38 -17.28 -5.73 -10.77
C SER A 38 -16.22 -6.81 -10.59
N ALA A 39 -15.52 -7.18 -11.68
CA ALA A 39 -14.48 -8.19 -11.62
C ALA A 39 -13.30 -7.78 -10.72
N LEU A 40 -12.93 -6.49 -10.74
CA LEU A 40 -11.89 -5.96 -9.85
C LEU A 40 -12.33 -6.03 -8.38
N TYR A 41 -13.58 -5.70 -8.08
CA TYR A 41 -14.13 -5.81 -6.74
C TYR A 41 -14.21 -7.26 -6.27
N GLU A 42 -14.74 -8.16 -7.09
CA GLU A 42 -14.81 -9.61 -6.79
C GLU A 42 -13.42 -10.19 -6.50
N ARG A 43 -12.41 -9.72 -7.25
CA ARG A 43 -11.04 -10.22 -7.14
C ARG A 43 -10.31 -9.70 -5.90
N THR A 44 -10.57 -8.47 -5.49
CA THR A 44 -9.79 -7.80 -4.42
C THR A 44 -10.57 -7.56 -3.14
N GLY A 45 -11.90 -7.56 -3.18
CA GLY A 45 -12.78 -7.19 -2.07
C GLY A 45 -12.73 -5.70 -1.69
N ILE A 46 -12.01 -4.87 -2.44
CA ILE A 46 -11.75 -3.47 -2.09
C ILE A 46 -12.68 -2.55 -2.87
N GLN A 47 -13.41 -1.71 -2.13
CA GLN A 47 -14.24 -0.67 -2.71
C GLN A 47 -13.41 0.32 -3.53
N LYS A 48 -13.93 0.73 -4.69
CA LYS A 48 -13.34 1.82 -5.49
C LYS A 48 -13.21 3.10 -4.68
N GLN A 49 -11.98 3.58 -4.57
CA GLN A 49 -11.67 4.93 -4.12
C GLN A 49 -10.65 5.53 -5.09
N LYS A 50 -10.85 6.78 -5.50
CA LYS A 50 -9.97 7.44 -6.49
C LYS A 50 -8.49 7.40 -6.11
N PHE A 51 -8.21 7.35 -4.82
CA PHE A 51 -6.87 7.35 -4.27
C PHE A 51 -6.24 5.96 -4.12
N ASN A 52 -6.94 4.85 -4.43
CA ASN A 52 -6.32 3.53 -4.34
C ASN A 52 -5.06 3.49 -5.22
N THR A 53 -4.04 2.81 -4.73
CA THR A 53 -2.72 2.80 -5.36
C THR A 53 -2.73 2.28 -6.80
N ILE A 54 -3.66 1.38 -7.13
CA ILE A 54 -3.85 0.90 -8.50
C ILE A 54 -4.04 2.07 -9.50
N TYR A 55 -4.82 3.09 -9.14
CA TYR A 55 -5.05 4.27 -9.98
C TYR A 55 -3.84 5.22 -9.97
N GLN A 56 -3.13 5.30 -8.86
CA GLN A 56 -1.90 6.09 -8.77
C GLN A 56 -0.80 5.51 -9.66
N LEU A 57 -0.58 4.18 -9.61
CA LEU A 57 0.38 3.49 -10.49
C LEU A 57 -0.02 3.57 -11.96
N MET A 58 -1.32 3.53 -12.26
CA MET A 58 -1.79 3.76 -13.62
C MET A 58 -1.47 5.19 -14.07
N SER A 59 -1.65 6.19 -13.21
CA SER A 59 -1.24 7.57 -13.51
C SER A 59 0.26 7.67 -13.79
N ASP A 60 1.10 7.06 -12.94
CA ASP A 60 2.55 7.07 -13.15
C ASP A 60 2.95 6.39 -14.47
N LYS A 61 2.24 5.34 -14.88
CA LYS A 61 2.45 4.69 -16.17
C LYS A 61 2.23 5.62 -17.36
N PHE A 62 1.28 6.55 -17.28
CA PHE A 62 0.98 7.49 -18.37
C PHE A 62 1.75 8.81 -18.28
N ILE A 63 1.97 9.31 -17.06
CA ILE A 63 2.55 10.64 -16.85
C ILE A 63 4.07 10.56 -16.62
N ARG A 64 4.55 9.48 -15.98
CA ARG A 64 5.95 9.30 -15.60
C ARG A 64 6.46 7.90 -15.94
N PRO A 65 6.32 7.43 -17.20
CA PRO A 65 6.62 6.06 -17.58
C PRO A 65 8.09 5.67 -17.32
N GLU A 66 9.03 6.60 -17.47
CA GLU A 66 10.44 6.33 -17.22
C GLU A 66 10.73 6.03 -15.75
N GLN A 67 10.10 6.76 -14.81
CA GLN A 67 10.23 6.47 -13.38
C GLN A 67 9.72 5.05 -13.04
N LEU A 68 8.57 4.69 -13.59
CA LEU A 68 8.00 3.36 -13.36
C LEU A 68 8.84 2.25 -13.99
N LYS A 69 9.49 2.52 -15.13
CA LYS A 69 10.40 1.59 -15.82
C LYS A 69 11.70 1.39 -15.05
N GLU A 70 12.24 2.45 -14.45
CA GLU A 70 13.46 2.42 -13.66
C GLU A 70 13.23 1.88 -12.23
N ALA A 71 11.97 1.78 -11.80
CA ALA A 71 11.63 1.33 -10.47
C ALA A 71 12.03 -0.14 -10.25
N ASN A 72 12.94 -0.32 -9.30
CA ASN A 72 13.37 -1.63 -8.82
C ASN A 72 12.58 -2.08 -7.58
N THR A 73 12.05 -1.12 -6.82
CA THR A 73 11.26 -1.40 -5.61
C THR A 73 10.06 -0.45 -5.53
N PHE A 74 8.87 -1.03 -5.37
CA PHE A 74 7.69 -0.34 -4.89
C PHE A 74 7.59 -0.56 -3.37
N ILE A 75 7.48 0.50 -2.60
CA ILE A 75 7.38 0.43 -1.14
C ILE A 75 6.34 1.43 -0.63
N MET A 76 5.41 0.95 0.20
CA MET A 76 4.41 1.81 0.83
C MET A 76 5.09 2.78 1.81
N LEU A 77 4.52 3.97 1.97
CA LEU A 77 5.17 5.02 2.74
C LEU A 77 5.50 4.63 4.20
N PRO A 78 4.64 3.94 4.97
CA PRO A 78 5.01 3.45 6.31
C PRO A 78 6.18 2.47 6.28
N ASP A 79 6.21 1.58 5.29
CA ASP A 79 7.28 0.59 5.11
C ASP A 79 8.60 1.26 4.72
N TYR A 80 8.53 2.34 3.94
CA TYR A 80 9.69 3.15 3.61
C TYR A 80 10.34 3.76 4.85
N PHE A 81 9.55 4.26 5.82
CA PHE A 81 10.10 4.74 7.08
C PHE A 81 10.76 3.62 7.89
N GLN A 82 10.18 2.42 7.90
CA GLN A 82 10.80 1.26 8.53
C GLN A 82 12.12 0.88 7.85
N PHE A 83 12.16 0.96 6.52
CA PHE A 83 13.39 0.78 5.76
C PHE A 83 14.48 1.81 6.14
N LEU A 84 14.13 3.08 6.27
CA LEU A 84 15.08 4.12 6.69
C LEU A 84 15.65 3.86 8.09
N LEU A 85 14.84 3.27 8.99
CA LEU A 85 15.28 2.93 10.35
C LEU A 85 16.21 1.71 10.38
N THR A 86 15.97 0.71 9.54
CA THR A 86 16.60 -0.62 9.67
C THR A 86 17.52 -0.98 8.51
N GLY A 87 17.38 -0.32 7.36
CA GLY A 87 18.00 -0.75 6.11
C GLY A 87 17.34 -1.98 5.46
N VAL A 88 16.28 -2.52 6.07
CA VAL A 88 15.57 -3.72 5.59
C VAL A 88 14.28 -3.30 4.87
N LYS A 89 14.16 -3.64 3.59
CA LYS A 89 12.94 -3.41 2.81
C LYS A 89 11.95 -4.55 3.02
N ALA A 90 10.69 -4.21 3.27
CA ALA A 90 9.59 -5.15 3.39
C ALA A 90 8.28 -4.46 2.98
N SER A 91 7.22 -5.23 2.73
CA SER A 91 5.86 -4.73 2.48
C SER A 91 4.89 -5.30 3.51
N GLU A 92 4.20 -4.43 4.23
CA GLU A 92 3.25 -4.83 5.26
C GLU A 92 1.87 -5.13 4.63
N TYR A 93 1.32 -6.30 5.00
CA TYR A 93 0.11 -6.85 4.40
C TYR A 93 -1.12 -5.95 4.54
N THR A 94 -1.41 -5.44 5.75
CA THR A 94 -2.66 -4.70 5.98
C THR A 94 -2.72 -3.41 5.17
N ASN A 95 -1.60 -2.70 5.06
CA ASN A 95 -1.54 -1.49 4.24
C ASN A 95 -1.52 -1.82 2.74
N ALA A 96 -0.87 -2.91 2.35
CA ALA A 96 -0.85 -3.38 0.97
C ALA A 96 -2.27 -3.66 0.43
N THR A 97 -3.23 -4.09 1.27
CA THR A 97 -4.61 -4.30 0.83
C THR A 97 -5.25 -3.02 0.28
N SER A 98 -4.88 -1.85 0.81
CA SER A 98 -5.38 -0.55 0.34
C SER A 98 -4.94 -0.19 -1.09
N THR A 99 -3.98 -0.92 -1.63
CA THR A 99 -3.52 -0.75 -3.02
C THR A 99 -4.53 -1.21 -4.06
N GLN A 100 -5.44 -2.11 -3.68
CA GLN A 100 -6.33 -2.85 -4.59
C GLN A 100 -5.56 -3.79 -5.55
N LEU A 101 -4.37 -4.26 -5.13
CA LEU A 101 -3.50 -5.16 -5.88
C LEU A 101 -3.16 -6.45 -5.12
N VAL A 102 -3.86 -6.70 -4.01
CA VAL A 102 -3.67 -7.89 -3.18
C VAL A 102 -4.84 -8.85 -3.38
N ASN A 103 -4.53 -10.14 -3.54
CA ASN A 103 -5.53 -11.19 -3.55
C ASN A 103 -5.82 -11.63 -2.09
N PRO A 104 -7.06 -11.47 -1.60
CA PRO A 104 -7.42 -11.74 -0.21
C PRO A 104 -7.38 -13.23 0.15
N GLU A 105 -7.56 -14.14 -0.81
CA GLU A 105 -7.52 -15.58 -0.58
C GLU A 105 -6.08 -16.08 -0.36
N THR A 106 -5.17 -15.66 -1.25
CA THR A 106 -3.74 -16.06 -1.16
C THR A 106 -2.96 -15.19 -0.18
N LYS A 107 -3.49 -14.01 0.19
CA LYS A 107 -2.82 -12.98 1.01
C LYS A 107 -1.47 -12.53 0.43
N GLN A 108 -1.38 -12.55 -0.90
CA GLN A 108 -0.21 -12.13 -1.67
C GLN A 108 -0.61 -11.08 -2.70
N TRP A 109 0.40 -10.45 -3.32
CA TRP A 109 0.17 -9.60 -4.48
C TRP A 109 -0.55 -10.37 -5.58
N ASP A 110 -1.52 -9.75 -6.20
CA ASP A 110 -2.21 -10.29 -7.37
C ASP A 110 -1.38 -10.04 -8.63
N TYR A 111 -0.42 -10.91 -8.85
CA TYR A 111 0.50 -10.76 -9.97
C TYR A 111 -0.17 -10.85 -11.35
N GLU A 112 -1.28 -11.57 -11.48
CA GLU A 112 -2.02 -11.60 -12.75
C GLU A 112 -2.66 -10.23 -13.03
N LEU A 113 -3.24 -9.60 -12.00
CA LEU A 113 -3.80 -8.26 -12.10
C LEU A 113 -2.71 -7.22 -12.41
N ILE A 114 -1.58 -7.30 -11.73
CA ILE A 114 -0.42 -6.42 -11.94
C ILE A 114 0.09 -6.54 -13.38
N ASP A 115 0.24 -7.76 -13.89
CA ASP A 115 0.68 -8.02 -15.27
C ASP A 115 -0.36 -7.53 -16.29
N MET A 116 -1.66 -7.75 -16.04
CA MET A 116 -2.77 -7.26 -16.86
C MET A 116 -2.74 -5.74 -17.02
N LEU A 117 -2.38 -5.03 -15.96
CA LEU A 117 -2.21 -3.58 -15.97
C LEU A 117 -0.90 -3.14 -16.66
N GLY A 118 -0.01 -4.08 -16.96
CA GLY A 118 1.29 -3.83 -17.57
C GLY A 118 2.23 -3.08 -16.64
N ILE A 119 2.20 -3.42 -15.35
CA ILE A 119 3.09 -2.92 -14.32
C ILE A 119 4.16 -3.98 -14.05
N ASN A 120 5.40 -3.57 -13.83
CA ASN A 120 6.50 -4.50 -13.57
C ASN A 120 6.31 -5.20 -12.20
N ARG A 121 5.93 -6.48 -12.24
CA ARG A 121 5.70 -7.28 -11.03
C ARG A 121 6.94 -7.45 -10.14
N ASN A 122 8.13 -7.35 -10.71
CA ASN A 122 9.38 -7.60 -9.99
C ASN A 122 9.71 -6.50 -8.98
N MET A 123 9.07 -5.34 -9.04
CA MET A 123 9.27 -4.29 -8.05
C MET A 123 8.49 -4.52 -6.75
N PHE A 124 7.57 -5.48 -6.71
CA PHE A 124 6.75 -5.80 -5.53
C PHE A 124 7.44 -6.86 -4.67
N MET A 125 7.73 -6.50 -3.43
CA MET A 125 8.34 -7.41 -2.45
C MET A 125 7.30 -8.34 -1.84
N GLU A 126 7.74 -9.48 -1.31
CA GLU A 126 6.89 -10.39 -0.54
C GLU A 126 6.17 -9.65 0.61
N LEU A 127 4.87 -9.93 0.76
CA LEU A 127 4.08 -9.36 1.86
C LEU A 127 4.41 -10.04 3.19
N LYS A 128 4.62 -9.22 4.22
CA LYS A 128 4.88 -9.65 5.59
C LYS A 128 3.69 -9.33 6.49
N GLN A 129 3.45 -10.18 7.46
CA GLN A 129 2.39 -9.96 8.45
C GLN A 129 2.83 -8.96 9.53
N PRO A 130 1.87 -8.21 10.12
CA PRO A 130 2.14 -7.44 11.34
C PRO A 130 2.77 -8.32 12.43
N GLY A 131 3.67 -7.74 13.22
CA GLY A 131 4.45 -8.47 14.22
C GLY A 131 5.77 -9.02 13.71
N THR A 132 6.05 -8.95 12.40
CA THR A 132 7.35 -9.35 11.84
C THR A 132 8.46 -8.43 12.35
N ILE A 133 9.52 -9.02 12.90
CA ILE A 133 10.72 -8.28 13.30
C ILE A 133 11.55 -8.01 12.05
N LEU A 134 11.80 -6.74 11.73
CA LEU A 134 12.62 -6.34 10.58
C LEU A 134 14.12 -6.35 10.91
N GLY A 135 14.46 -6.07 12.15
CA GLY A 135 15.85 -5.99 12.58
C GLY A 135 16.06 -4.90 13.64
N GLU A 136 17.30 -4.52 13.81
CA GLU A 136 17.69 -3.42 14.68
C GLU A 136 17.82 -2.11 13.90
N LEU A 137 17.94 -0.99 14.62
CA LEU A 137 18.24 0.30 14.02
C LEU A 137 19.60 0.27 13.30
N THR A 138 19.72 1.01 12.22
CA THR A 138 21.02 1.23 11.57
C THR A 138 21.96 1.98 12.49
N ASP A 139 23.28 1.85 12.31
CA ASP A 139 24.25 2.53 13.16
C ASP A 139 24.14 4.06 13.10
N GLY A 140 23.71 4.60 11.96
CA GLY A 140 23.42 6.04 11.83
C GLY A 140 22.28 6.47 12.74
N ILE A 141 21.20 5.74 12.75
CA ILE A 141 20.03 6.02 13.60
C ILE A 141 20.37 5.80 15.08
N LYS A 142 21.07 4.70 15.44
CA LYS A 142 21.54 4.46 16.82
C LYS A 142 22.32 5.65 17.37
N LYS A 143 23.20 6.24 16.56
CA LYS A 143 23.98 7.42 16.99
C LYS A 143 23.11 8.66 17.23
N ILE A 144 22.07 8.86 16.42
CA ILE A 144 21.16 10.00 16.55
C ILE A 144 20.29 9.87 17.80
N VAL A 145 19.68 8.69 18.02
CA VAL A 145 18.74 8.48 19.13
C VAL A 145 19.43 8.12 20.46
N GLY A 146 20.69 7.65 20.42
CA GLY A 146 21.48 7.32 21.60
C GLY A 146 21.23 5.93 22.18
N TYR A 147 20.44 5.09 21.54
CA TYR A 147 20.17 3.69 21.97
C TYR A 147 19.92 2.78 20.78
N ASN A 148 19.86 1.47 21.03
CA ASN A 148 19.47 0.46 20.06
C ASN A 148 18.12 -0.18 20.44
N THR A 149 17.32 -0.51 19.46
CA THR A 149 16.07 -1.25 19.64
C THR A 149 15.74 -2.07 18.40
N ARG A 150 14.86 -3.04 18.55
CA ARG A 150 14.29 -3.79 17.42
C ARG A 150 13.13 -3.02 16.82
N VAL A 151 13.04 -3.03 15.51
CA VAL A 151 11.90 -2.51 14.73
C VAL A 151 10.99 -3.67 14.36
N VAL A 152 9.72 -3.55 14.72
CA VAL A 152 8.69 -4.54 14.46
C VAL A 152 7.65 -3.92 13.55
N MET A 153 7.26 -4.60 12.47
CA MET A 153 6.17 -4.16 11.60
C MET A 153 4.87 -4.08 12.38
N CYS A 154 4.26 -2.92 12.44
CA CYS A 154 2.90 -2.77 12.94
C CYS A 154 1.89 -2.94 11.79
N ALA A 155 0.63 -3.20 12.10
CA ALA A 155 -0.47 -3.09 11.13
C ALA A 155 -0.63 -1.61 10.78
N SER A 156 -0.03 -1.20 9.66
CA SER A 156 0.11 0.21 9.28
C SER A 156 -1.13 0.78 8.57
N HIS A 157 -2.14 -0.05 8.29
CA HIS A 157 -3.46 0.41 7.88
C HIS A 157 -4.29 0.78 9.14
N ASP A 158 -4.56 2.07 9.33
CA ASP A 158 -5.20 2.63 10.52
C ASP A 158 -6.55 1.97 10.87
N THR A 159 -7.42 1.77 9.90
CA THR A 159 -8.72 1.12 10.10
C THR A 159 -8.55 -0.36 10.51
N ALA A 160 -7.62 -1.09 9.89
CA ALA A 160 -7.34 -2.48 10.27
C ALA A 160 -6.81 -2.55 11.71
N SER A 161 -5.92 -1.63 12.09
CA SER A 161 -5.42 -1.52 13.46
C SER A 161 -6.53 -1.17 14.46
N ALA A 162 -7.46 -0.28 14.08
CA ALA A 162 -8.60 0.07 14.92
C ALA A 162 -9.53 -1.14 15.15
N VAL A 163 -9.79 -1.95 14.12
CA VAL A 163 -10.56 -3.20 14.25
C VAL A 163 -9.86 -4.19 15.19
N MET A 164 -8.54 -4.38 15.02
CA MET A 164 -7.76 -5.26 15.88
C MET A 164 -7.71 -4.81 17.34
N ALA A 165 -7.82 -3.50 17.60
CA ALA A 165 -7.80 -2.93 18.94
C ALA A 165 -9.13 -3.09 19.71
N VAL A 166 -10.21 -3.53 19.05
CA VAL A 166 -11.50 -3.72 19.72
C VAL A 166 -11.43 -4.92 20.67
N PRO A 167 -11.64 -4.73 21.98
CA PRO A 167 -11.53 -5.80 22.97
C PRO A 167 -12.78 -6.72 22.95
N THR A 168 -12.88 -7.59 21.97
CA THR A 168 -13.96 -8.56 21.85
C THR A 168 -13.42 -9.97 21.67
N VAL A 169 -14.14 -10.95 22.23
CA VAL A 169 -13.91 -12.39 22.03
C VAL A 169 -15.12 -13.06 21.35
N ALA A 170 -16.08 -12.28 20.88
CA ALA A 170 -17.27 -12.80 20.23
C ALA A 170 -16.97 -13.14 18.75
N ASP A 171 -17.52 -14.26 18.28
CA ASP A 171 -17.31 -14.72 16.90
C ASP A 171 -18.10 -13.90 15.86
N ASN A 172 -19.23 -13.32 16.27
CA ASN A 172 -20.12 -12.55 15.40
C ASN A 172 -20.11 -11.08 15.80
N VAL A 173 -19.14 -10.34 15.27
CA VAL A 173 -18.96 -8.91 15.55
C VAL A 173 -19.08 -8.10 14.27
N LEU A 174 -19.91 -7.07 14.31
CA LEU A 174 -19.97 -6.04 13.28
C LEU A 174 -19.12 -4.85 13.70
N TYR A 175 -18.15 -4.49 12.88
CA TYR A 175 -17.33 -3.30 13.11
C TYR A 175 -17.85 -2.14 12.27
N LEU A 176 -18.16 -1.02 12.92
CA LEU A 176 -18.55 0.22 12.27
C LEU A 176 -17.45 1.26 12.49
N SER A 177 -16.67 1.52 11.43
CA SER A 177 -15.71 2.62 11.42
C SER A 177 -16.40 3.88 10.91
N SER A 178 -16.65 4.84 11.80
CA SER A 178 -17.30 6.11 11.49
C SER A 178 -16.28 7.24 11.47
N GLY A 179 -15.95 7.72 10.28
CA GLY A 179 -15.02 8.84 10.06
C GLY A 179 -15.57 9.82 9.03
N THR A 180 -14.76 10.80 8.65
CA THR A 180 -15.14 11.88 7.72
C THR A 180 -15.65 11.35 6.37
N VAL A 181 -15.04 10.31 5.84
CA VAL A 181 -15.44 9.68 4.57
C VAL A 181 -16.77 8.94 4.70
N SER A 182 -16.99 8.22 5.82
CA SER A 182 -18.23 7.51 6.10
C SER A 182 -19.41 8.47 6.20
N TYR A 183 -19.24 9.63 6.80
CA TYR A 183 -20.26 10.67 6.89
C TYR A 183 -20.65 11.22 5.53
N THR A 184 -19.70 11.39 4.63
CA THR A 184 -19.95 11.85 3.26
C THR A 184 -20.78 10.82 2.47
N HIS A 185 -20.52 9.53 2.65
CA HIS A 185 -21.27 8.44 2.01
C HIS A 185 -22.71 8.31 2.54
N LEU A 186 -22.94 8.50 3.83
CA LEU A 186 -24.27 8.47 4.41
C LEU A 186 -25.17 9.62 3.96
N ARG A 187 -24.60 10.73 3.49
CA ARG A 187 -25.34 11.85 2.91
C ARG A 187 -25.78 11.62 1.46
N ALA A 188 -25.18 10.67 0.77
CA ALA A 188 -25.46 10.38 -0.64
C ALA A 188 -26.61 9.38 -0.82
N HIS A 189 -27.17 8.85 0.27
CA HIS A 189 -28.36 8.00 0.34
C HIS A 189 -29.46 8.67 1.15
#